data_a55bac767a4c77090c5786e9fa3d148c
#
_entry.id   a55bac767a4c77090c5786e9fa3d148c
#
_cell.length_a   1.000
_cell.length_b   1.000
_cell.length_c   1.000
_cell.angle_alpha   90.00
_cell.angle_beta   90.00
_cell.angle_gamma   90.00
#
_symmetry.space_group_name_H-M   'P 1'
#
loop_
_entity.id
_entity.type
_entity.pdbx_description
1 polymer ?
#
loop_
_entity_poly.entity_id
_entity_poly.type
_entity_poly.pdbx_seq_one_letter_code
_entity_poly.pdbx_strand_id
1 'polypeptide(L)'
;NSAAFVTDVTIPDNAEIVGGETFTKTWRILNNGTCIWASDYTLSHYSDERMNAPAFVPLAVTSPGHTLDISVPLTAPNTIKTHRGNFVIKNPAGLIMKIDSDSRLWLIIDVKTVTAATVAAIGATNTPAGTTSGGGGIGFANVTCAYTVDQTKLVEARNAINAYRAQFGMAAYKVDAQLVLAAQAHANDMACNNLFV
;
A
#
# COMPACT_ATOMS: atom_id res chain seq x y z
N ASN A 1 -31.69 6.71 -1.55
CA ASN A 1 -30.28 6.42 -1.79
C ASN A 1 -29.86 5.22 -0.93
N SER A 2 -29.50 4.11 -1.52
CA SER A 2 -28.98 2.92 -0.84
C SER A 2 -27.93 2.24 -1.69
N ALA A 3 -27.03 1.52 -1.04
CA ALA A 3 -25.99 0.70 -1.65
C ALA A 3 -25.99 -0.70 -1.01
N ALA A 4 -25.44 -1.67 -1.72
CA ALA A 4 -25.10 -2.97 -1.16
C ALA A 4 -23.62 -3.24 -1.34
N PHE A 5 -22.99 -3.80 -0.31
CA PHE A 5 -21.62 -4.31 -0.42
C PHE A 5 -21.61 -5.58 -1.30
N VAL A 6 -20.66 -5.67 -2.21
CA VAL A 6 -20.52 -6.84 -3.08
C VAL A 6 -19.29 -7.64 -2.68
N THR A 7 -18.12 -7.03 -2.64
CA THR A 7 -16.87 -7.71 -2.28
C THR A 7 -15.73 -6.73 -2.01
N ASP A 8 -14.72 -7.20 -1.31
CA ASP A 8 -13.39 -6.61 -1.30
C ASP A 8 -12.66 -6.99 -2.60
N VAL A 9 -12.36 -6.00 -3.44
CA VAL A 9 -11.61 -6.21 -4.68
C VAL A 9 -10.11 -6.34 -4.37
N THR A 10 -9.64 -5.53 -3.42
CA THR A 10 -8.26 -5.60 -2.90
C THR A 10 -8.30 -5.65 -1.38
N ILE A 11 -7.22 -6.16 -0.77
CA ILE A 11 -7.04 -6.15 0.69
C ILE A 11 -8.26 -6.78 1.40
N PRO A 12 -8.41 -8.10 1.39
CA PRO A 12 -9.47 -8.77 2.15
C PRO A 12 -9.27 -8.52 3.67
N ASP A 13 -10.34 -8.72 4.45
CA ASP A 13 -10.27 -8.56 5.90
C ASP A 13 -9.15 -9.44 6.50
N ASN A 14 -8.43 -8.87 7.47
CA ASN A 14 -7.24 -9.43 8.12
C ASN A 14 -6.05 -9.69 7.17
N ALA A 15 -5.99 -9.00 6.04
CA ALA A 15 -4.79 -9.03 5.19
C ALA A 15 -3.56 -8.56 5.98
N GLU A 16 -2.46 -9.29 5.84
CA GLU A 16 -1.18 -8.92 6.45
C GLU A 16 -0.51 -7.81 5.63
N ILE A 17 -0.19 -6.70 6.27
CA ILE A 17 0.48 -5.55 5.66
C ILE A 17 1.64 -5.13 6.55
N VAL A 18 2.74 -4.74 5.94
CA VAL A 18 3.91 -4.23 6.67
C VAL A 18 3.62 -2.84 7.22
N GLY A 19 4.02 -2.59 8.47
CA GLY A 19 3.86 -1.26 9.10
C GLY A 19 4.51 -0.16 8.25
N GLY A 20 3.79 0.96 8.07
CA GLY A 20 4.21 2.09 7.23
C GLY A 20 4.06 1.89 5.72
N GLU A 21 3.67 0.71 5.26
CA GLU A 21 3.44 0.45 3.83
C GLU A 21 2.21 1.21 3.32
N THR A 22 2.32 1.76 2.10
CA THR A 22 1.20 2.36 1.39
C THR A 22 0.50 1.31 0.53
N PHE A 23 -0.81 1.26 0.62
CA PHE A 23 -1.63 0.30 -0.11
C PHE A 23 -2.92 0.96 -0.59
N THR A 24 -3.64 0.30 -1.49
CA THR A 24 -4.95 0.75 -1.97
C THR A 24 -6.01 -0.26 -1.61
N LYS A 25 -6.99 0.15 -0.79
CA LYS A 25 -8.21 -0.62 -0.55
C LYS A 25 -9.24 -0.27 -1.61
N THR A 26 -9.81 -1.30 -2.22
CA THR A 26 -10.90 -1.17 -3.19
C THR A 26 -12.08 -2.03 -2.78
N TRP A 27 -13.24 -1.40 -2.61
CA TRP A 27 -14.53 -2.07 -2.40
C TRP A 27 -15.34 -2.03 -3.69
N ARG A 28 -16.02 -3.12 -4.01
CA ARG A 28 -17.09 -3.14 -5.01
C ARG A 28 -18.42 -3.01 -4.31
N ILE A 29 -19.21 -2.02 -4.71
CA ILE A 29 -20.55 -1.77 -4.20
C ILE A 29 -21.55 -1.72 -5.36
N LEU A 30 -22.78 -2.07 -5.07
CA LEU A 30 -23.91 -2.02 -6.01
C LEU A 30 -24.81 -0.82 -5.66
N ASN A 31 -25.16 -0.01 -6.64
CA ASN A 31 -26.22 0.96 -6.50
C ASN A 31 -27.59 0.24 -6.56
N ASN A 32 -28.09 -0.20 -5.42
CA ASN A 32 -29.40 -0.84 -5.31
C ASN A 32 -30.53 0.17 -5.01
N GLY A 33 -30.23 1.48 -5.08
CA GLY A 33 -31.20 2.56 -4.95
C GLY A 33 -31.92 2.87 -6.26
N THR A 34 -32.63 3.98 -6.26
CA THR A 34 -33.38 4.49 -7.42
C THR A 34 -32.78 5.76 -8.03
N CYS A 35 -31.73 6.32 -7.41
CA CYS A 35 -31.06 7.53 -7.86
C CYS A 35 -29.69 7.21 -8.45
N ILE A 36 -29.30 7.95 -9.48
CA ILE A 36 -27.92 7.92 -9.99
C ILE A 36 -27.01 8.53 -8.94
N TRP A 37 -25.89 7.87 -8.64
CA TRP A 37 -24.80 8.52 -7.91
C TRP A 37 -23.98 9.34 -8.90
N ALA A 38 -23.76 10.61 -8.58
CA ALA A 38 -22.94 11.51 -9.37
C ALA A 38 -21.62 11.81 -8.63
N SER A 39 -20.76 12.62 -9.23
CA SER A 39 -19.43 12.94 -8.69
C SER A 39 -19.43 13.77 -7.39
N ASP A 40 -20.58 14.25 -6.98
CA ASP A 40 -20.84 14.94 -5.70
C ASP A 40 -21.16 13.99 -4.54
N TYR A 41 -21.31 12.68 -4.81
CA TYR A 41 -21.30 11.65 -3.78
C TYR A 41 -19.85 11.35 -3.41
N THR A 42 -19.59 11.14 -2.12
CA THR A 42 -18.23 10.97 -1.62
C THR A 42 -18.11 9.81 -0.64
N LEU A 43 -17.00 9.07 -0.71
CA LEU A 43 -16.56 8.19 0.36
C LEU A 43 -15.67 8.97 1.32
N SER A 44 -15.90 8.87 2.63
CA SER A 44 -15.09 9.53 3.66
C SER A 44 -14.83 8.60 4.82
N HIS A 45 -13.69 8.78 5.50
CA HIS A 45 -13.44 8.14 6.79
C HIS A 45 -14.51 8.57 7.81
N TYR A 46 -14.98 7.63 8.62
CA TYR A 46 -16.04 7.85 9.59
C TYR A 46 -15.58 7.65 11.03
N SER A 47 -14.97 6.51 11.34
CA SER A 47 -14.52 6.17 12.70
C SER A 47 -13.35 5.19 12.69
N ASP A 48 -12.81 4.93 13.85
CA ASP A 48 -11.62 4.14 14.11
C ASP A 48 -10.36 4.77 13.46
N GLU A 49 -9.44 3.99 12.93
CA GLU A 49 -8.18 4.53 12.42
C GLU A 49 -8.30 5.02 10.98
N ARG A 50 -7.86 6.25 10.74
CA ARG A 50 -7.92 6.87 9.41
C ARG A 50 -6.90 6.31 8.43
N MET A 51 -5.77 5.79 8.90
CA MET A 51 -4.70 5.21 8.08
C MET A 51 -4.25 6.14 6.93
N ASN A 52 -4.12 7.43 7.23
CA ASN A 52 -3.76 8.47 6.26
C ASN A 52 -4.69 8.57 5.03
N ALA A 53 -5.95 8.13 5.17
CA ALA A 53 -6.95 8.29 4.11
C ALA A 53 -7.12 9.77 3.71
N PRO A 54 -7.40 10.10 2.44
CA PRO A 54 -7.78 11.45 2.03
C PRO A 54 -9.04 11.91 2.78
N ALA A 55 -9.32 13.20 2.75
CA ALA A 55 -10.50 13.76 3.41
C ALA A 55 -11.80 13.14 2.85
N PHE A 56 -11.83 12.94 1.54
CA PHE A 56 -12.90 12.26 0.82
C PHE A 56 -12.39 11.74 -0.54
N VAL A 57 -13.13 10.80 -1.11
CA VAL A 57 -12.95 10.29 -2.47
C VAL A 57 -14.28 10.48 -3.21
N PRO A 58 -14.33 11.24 -4.32
CA PRO A 58 -15.56 11.39 -5.11
C PRO A 58 -15.90 10.05 -5.78
N LEU A 59 -17.20 9.75 -5.89
CA LEU A 59 -17.67 8.56 -6.59
C LEU A 59 -17.74 8.82 -8.09
N ALA A 60 -17.47 7.78 -8.89
CA ALA A 60 -17.79 7.82 -10.29
C ALA A 60 -19.31 7.72 -10.51
N VAL A 61 -19.79 8.31 -11.61
CA VAL A 61 -21.22 8.29 -11.96
C VAL A 61 -21.69 6.85 -12.10
N THR A 62 -22.70 6.47 -11.31
CA THR A 62 -23.18 5.08 -11.24
C THR A 62 -24.69 5.03 -11.24
N SER A 63 -25.27 4.45 -12.28
CA SER A 63 -26.71 4.28 -12.42
C SER A 63 -27.26 3.18 -11.48
N PRO A 64 -28.55 3.23 -11.11
CA PRO A 64 -29.20 2.14 -10.41
C PRO A 64 -29.00 0.79 -11.11
N GLY A 65 -28.75 -0.26 -10.31
CA GLY A 65 -28.48 -1.60 -10.79
C GLY A 65 -27.03 -1.86 -11.25
N HIS A 66 -26.15 -0.87 -11.23
CA HIS A 66 -24.75 -1.01 -11.63
C HIS A 66 -23.81 -1.03 -10.41
N THR A 67 -22.67 -1.68 -10.58
CA THR A 67 -21.61 -1.72 -9.56
C THR A 67 -20.57 -0.63 -9.77
N LEU A 68 -19.92 -0.24 -8.69
CA LEU A 68 -18.82 0.73 -8.65
C LEU A 68 -17.68 0.17 -7.81
N ASP A 69 -16.46 0.27 -8.31
CA ASP A 69 -15.24 0.03 -7.54
C ASP A 69 -14.74 1.36 -6.98
N ILE A 70 -14.68 1.46 -5.64
CA ILE A 70 -14.19 2.66 -4.94
C ILE A 70 -12.84 2.33 -4.34
N SER A 71 -11.81 3.07 -4.74
CA SER A 71 -10.43 2.88 -4.31
C SER A 71 -9.97 3.99 -3.39
N VAL A 72 -9.35 3.65 -2.26
CA VAL A 72 -8.82 4.58 -1.28
C VAL A 72 -7.34 4.28 -1.06
N PRO A 73 -6.43 5.25 -1.29
CA PRO A 73 -5.03 5.11 -0.90
C PRO A 73 -4.90 5.26 0.62
N LEU A 74 -4.15 4.36 1.25
CA LEU A 74 -3.99 4.26 2.68
C LEU A 74 -2.53 4.00 3.04
N THR A 75 -2.19 4.22 4.31
CA THR A 75 -0.88 3.87 4.88
C THR A 75 -1.12 3.04 6.14
N ALA A 76 -0.51 1.87 6.21
CA ALA A 76 -0.59 1.01 7.40
C ALA A 76 0.08 1.71 8.59
N PRO A 77 -0.54 1.70 9.78
CA PRO A 77 0.13 2.16 11.00
C PRO A 77 1.40 1.35 11.29
N ASN A 78 2.35 1.94 12.03
CA ASN A 78 3.59 1.22 12.38
C ASN A 78 3.41 0.26 13.57
N THR A 79 2.31 0.35 14.29
CA THR A 79 2.06 -0.49 15.46
C THR A 79 1.61 -1.89 15.04
N ILE A 80 2.31 -2.91 15.54
CA ILE A 80 2.01 -4.31 15.23
C ILE A 80 0.78 -4.76 16.01
N LYS A 81 -0.34 -4.79 15.36
CA LYS A 81 -1.65 -5.28 15.84
C LYS A 81 -2.64 -5.31 14.69
N THR A 82 -3.83 -5.80 14.96
CA THR A 82 -4.97 -5.61 14.05
C THR A 82 -5.45 -4.16 14.11
N HIS A 83 -5.58 -3.53 12.96
CA HIS A 83 -6.09 -2.18 12.78
C HIS A 83 -7.40 -2.19 11.99
N ARG A 84 -8.30 -1.30 12.36
CA ARG A 84 -9.60 -1.16 11.69
C ARG A 84 -9.85 0.30 11.33
N GLY A 85 -10.44 0.54 10.15
CA GLY A 85 -10.96 1.82 9.72
C GLY A 85 -12.36 1.67 9.15
N ASN A 86 -13.28 2.57 9.48
CA ASN A 86 -14.63 2.57 8.93
C ASN A 86 -14.82 3.77 8.02
N PHE A 87 -15.52 3.54 6.91
CA PHE A 87 -15.79 4.52 5.87
C PHE A 87 -17.30 4.57 5.58
N VAL A 88 -17.78 5.72 5.18
CA VAL A 88 -19.18 5.94 4.82
C VAL A 88 -19.28 6.66 3.49
N ILE A 89 -20.35 6.39 2.76
CA ILE A 89 -20.71 7.16 1.57
C ILE A 89 -21.69 8.25 1.98
N LYS A 90 -21.42 9.47 1.55
CA LYS A 90 -22.30 10.63 1.76
C LYS A 90 -22.89 11.07 0.44
N ASN A 91 -24.16 11.43 0.46
CA ASN A 91 -24.82 12.08 -0.65
C ASN A 91 -24.45 13.59 -0.71
N PRO A 92 -24.85 14.34 -1.74
CA PRO A 92 -24.54 15.77 -1.88
C PRO A 92 -25.02 16.64 -0.71
N ALA A 93 -26.06 16.21 0.01
CA ALA A 93 -26.54 16.88 1.22
C ALA A 93 -25.72 16.52 2.48
N GLY A 94 -24.66 15.73 2.35
CA GLY A 94 -23.80 15.29 3.46
C GLY A 94 -24.41 14.17 4.31
N LEU A 95 -25.56 13.61 3.91
CA LEU A 95 -26.21 12.53 4.63
C LEU A 95 -25.56 11.20 4.30
N ILE A 96 -25.31 10.40 5.34
CA ILE A 96 -24.74 9.05 5.19
C ILE A 96 -25.75 8.15 4.49
N MET A 97 -25.30 7.48 3.44
CA MET A 97 -26.09 6.52 2.69
C MET A 97 -26.16 5.18 3.43
N LYS A 98 -27.28 4.50 3.29
CA LYS A 98 -27.45 3.14 3.77
C LYS A 98 -26.65 2.19 2.87
N ILE A 99 -25.79 1.39 3.49
CA ILE A 99 -25.08 0.27 2.85
C ILE A 99 -25.51 -0.98 3.61
N ASP A 100 -26.28 -1.85 2.97
CA ASP A 100 -26.91 -3.00 3.61
C ASP A 100 -27.61 -2.63 4.94
N SER A 101 -27.23 -3.28 6.05
CA SER A 101 -27.78 -3.01 7.39
C SER A 101 -26.97 -2.00 8.20
N ASP A 102 -25.69 -1.75 7.86
CA ASP A 102 -24.74 -1.04 8.75
C ASP A 102 -24.36 0.37 8.26
N SER A 103 -24.55 0.72 7.00
CA SER A 103 -24.15 2.00 6.40
C SER A 103 -22.64 2.27 6.38
N ARG A 104 -21.81 1.26 6.65
CA ARG A 104 -20.34 1.38 6.70
C ARG A 104 -19.66 0.37 5.79
N LEU A 105 -18.56 0.82 5.19
CA LEU A 105 -17.54 -0.04 4.61
C LEU A 105 -16.38 -0.06 5.60
N TRP A 106 -15.85 -1.22 5.92
CA TRP A 106 -14.71 -1.35 6.82
C TRP A 106 -13.51 -1.96 6.14
N LEU A 107 -12.38 -1.68 6.71
CA LEU A 107 -11.10 -2.28 6.42
C LEU A 107 -10.54 -2.82 7.72
N ILE A 108 -10.11 -4.07 7.72
CA ILE A 108 -9.39 -4.70 8.83
C ILE A 108 -8.09 -5.24 8.27
N ILE A 109 -6.95 -4.83 8.84
CA ILE A 109 -5.63 -5.31 8.46
C ILE A 109 -4.85 -5.76 9.68
N ASP A 110 -4.01 -6.76 9.50
CA ASP A 110 -3.03 -7.20 10.48
C ASP A 110 -1.66 -6.63 10.13
N VAL A 111 -1.20 -5.67 10.93
CA VAL A 111 0.13 -5.09 10.72
C VAL A 111 1.19 -6.01 11.29
N LYS A 112 2.15 -6.38 10.45
CA LYS A 112 3.29 -7.24 10.76
C LYS A 112 4.60 -6.50 10.60
N THR A 113 5.63 -7.02 11.26
CA THR A 113 7.02 -6.66 10.93
C THR A 113 7.44 -7.36 9.65
N VAL A 114 8.39 -6.79 8.93
CA VAL A 114 9.13 -7.53 7.90
C VAL A 114 9.88 -8.65 8.63
N THR A 115 9.44 -9.90 8.46
CA THR A 115 10.19 -11.02 9.02
C THR A 115 11.41 -11.29 8.16
N ALA A 116 12.54 -11.67 8.79
CA ALA A 116 13.76 -12.06 8.08
C ALA A 116 13.51 -13.16 7.03
N ALA A 117 12.45 -13.97 7.19
CA ALA A 117 12.04 -14.98 6.22
C ALA A 117 11.50 -14.38 4.90
N THR A 118 10.81 -13.23 4.95
CA THR A 118 10.34 -12.53 3.74
C THR A 118 11.53 -11.95 2.96
N VAL A 119 12.56 -11.48 3.68
CA VAL A 119 13.81 -11.01 3.08
C VAL A 119 14.61 -12.18 2.50
N ALA A 120 14.62 -13.35 3.17
CA ALA A 120 15.28 -14.55 2.71
C ALA A 120 14.61 -15.17 1.47
N ALA A 121 13.27 -15.13 1.37
CA ALA A 121 12.55 -15.63 0.20
C ALA A 121 12.79 -14.76 -1.05
N ILE A 122 13.05 -13.46 -0.89
CA ILE A 122 13.45 -12.58 -1.99
C ILE A 122 14.92 -12.80 -2.37
N GLY A 123 15.77 -13.22 -1.41
CA GLY A 123 17.19 -13.50 -1.62
C GLY A 123 17.51 -14.90 -2.14
N ALA A 124 16.57 -15.87 -2.05
CA ALA A 124 16.85 -17.27 -2.33
C ALA A 124 16.70 -17.70 -3.81
N THR A 125 16.29 -16.81 -4.71
CA THR A 125 16.02 -17.19 -6.12
C THR A 125 17.06 -16.74 -7.13
N ASN A 126 18.17 -16.11 -6.70
CA ASN A 126 19.25 -15.76 -7.64
C ASN A 126 20.63 -16.13 -7.09
N THR A 127 20.92 -17.42 -7.05
CA THR A 127 22.30 -17.90 -7.14
C THR A 127 22.65 -17.93 -8.62
N PRO A 128 23.54 -17.09 -9.15
CA PRO A 128 24.11 -17.34 -10.46
C PRO A 128 25.07 -18.51 -10.33
N ALA A 129 24.64 -19.69 -10.72
CA ALA A 129 25.54 -20.76 -11.08
C ALA A 129 26.17 -20.39 -12.43
N GLY A 130 27.47 -20.13 -12.44
CA GLY A 130 28.14 -19.93 -13.72
C GLY A 130 29.53 -19.34 -13.57
N THR A 131 30.51 -20.18 -13.36
CA THR A 131 31.90 -19.96 -13.80
C THR A 131 31.92 -19.65 -15.29
N THR A 132 32.44 -18.48 -15.70
CA THR A 132 33.42 -18.41 -16.81
C THR A 132 34.02 -17.01 -16.88
N SER A 133 35.30 -16.97 -17.07
CA SER A 133 36.19 -15.83 -17.25
C SER A 133 35.86 -15.02 -18.51
N GLY A 134 35.99 -13.71 -18.42
CA GLY A 134 36.25 -12.86 -19.56
C GLY A 134 35.44 -11.58 -19.60
N GLY A 135 36.07 -10.46 -19.27
CA GLY A 135 35.63 -9.13 -19.73
C GLY A 135 34.95 -8.24 -18.68
N GLY A 136 35.77 -7.41 -18.01
CA GLY A 136 35.43 -6.06 -17.56
C GLY A 136 34.08 -5.80 -16.87
N GLY A 137 33.68 -6.62 -15.92
CA GLY A 137 32.56 -6.34 -15.04
C GLY A 137 33.09 -6.06 -13.63
N ILE A 138 32.66 -4.99 -13.01
CA ILE A 138 32.89 -4.68 -11.60
C ILE A 138 32.35 -5.87 -10.78
N GLY A 139 33.23 -6.79 -10.41
CA GLY A 139 32.89 -7.92 -9.56
C GLY A 139 32.53 -7.38 -8.18
N PHE A 140 31.31 -7.59 -7.77
CA PHE A 140 30.93 -7.37 -6.37
C PHE A 140 31.68 -8.43 -5.54
N ALA A 141 32.63 -7.96 -4.75
CA ALA A 141 33.32 -8.84 -3.80
C ALA A 141 32.27 -9.44 -2.84
N ASN A 142 32.45 -10.71 -2.45
CA ASN A 142 31.64 -11.33 -1.41
C ASN A 142 31.79 -10.50 -0.12
N VAL A 143 30.74 -9.76 0.19
CA VAL A 143 30.68 -8.93 1.39
C VAL A 143 30.58 -9.86 2.60
N THR A 144 31.59 -9.88 3.45
CA THR A 144 31.68 -10.76 4.63
C THR A 144 31.49 -10.01 5.96
N CYS A 145 31.14 -8.71 5.94
CA CYS A 145 30.94 -7.96 7.16
C CYS A 145 29.51 -8.13 7.71
N ALA A 146 29.36 -8.08 9.03
CA ALA A 146 28.04 -8.04 9.66
C ALA A 146 27.44 -6.62 9.54
N TYR A 147 26.27 -6.52 8.95
CA TYR A 147 25.50 -5.28 8.88
C TYR A 147 24.04 -5.54 9.23
N THR A 148 23.36 -4.48 9.66
CA THR A 148 21.93 -4.53 9.97
C THR A 148 21.22 -3.56 9.05
N VAL A 149 20.15 -4.03 8.38
CA VAL A 149 19.29 -3.16 7.56
C VAL A 149 18.15 -2.66 8.43
N ASP A 150 18.08 -1.35 8.61
CA ASP A 150 16.93 -0.73 9.29
C ASP A 150 15.77 -0.59 8.30
N GLN A 151 14.88 -1.57 8.32
CA GLN A 151 13.71 -1.62 7.46
C GLN A 151 12.75 -0.46 7.71
N THR A 152 12.67 0.03 8.95
CA THR A 152 11.82 1.19 9.31
C THR A 152 12.30 2.44 8.58
N LYS A 153 13.62 2.67 8.57
CA LYS A 153 14.21 3.81 7.86
C LYS A 153 14.04 3.74 6.35
N LEU A 154 14.10 2.55 5.75
CA LEU A 154 13.83 2.37 4.33
C LEU A 154 12.38 2.72 3.97
N VAL A 155 11.42 2.31 4.80
CA VAL A 155 10.00 2.64 4.62
C VAL A 155 9.77 4.15 4.81
N GLU A 156 10.34 4.76 5.86
CA GLU A 156 10.26 6.20 6.10
C GLU A 156 10.80 7.00 4.91
N ALA A 157 11.98 6.65 4.40
CA ALA A 157 12.61 7.33 3.26
C ALA A 157 11.74 7.24 2.00
N ARG A 158 11.21 6.06 1.69
CA ARG A 158 10.30 5.87 0.56
C ARG A 158 9.04 6.71 0.68
N ASN A 159 8.44 6.72 1.87
CA ASN A 159 7.22 7.48 2.13
C ASN A 159 7.47 8.99 2.02
N ALA A 160 8.61 9.48 2.51
CA ALA A 160 9.00 10.88 2.37
C ALA A 160 9.18 11.29 0.91
N ILE A 161 9.85 10.45 0.10
CA ILE A 161 10.01 10.69 -1.35
C ILE A 161 8.63 10.73 -2.03
N ASN A 162 7.76 9.79 -1.74
CA ASN A 162 6.44 9.73 -2.37
C ASN A 162 5.53 10.89 -1.92
N ALA A 163 5.62 11.32 -0.66
CA ALA A 163 4.93 12.51 -0.18
C ALA A 163 5.40 13.79 -0.90
N TYR A 164 6.72 13.93 -1.09
CA TYR A 164 7.27 15.04 -1.87
C TYR A 164 6.80 15.01 -3.32
N ARG A 165 6.84 13.85 -3.98
CA ARG A 165 6.36 13.68 -5.36
C ARG A 165 4.88 14.05 -5.51
N ALA A 166 4.05 13.69 -4.54
CA ALA A 166 2.62 14.02 -4.55
C ALA A 166 2.35 15.53 -4.53
N GLN A 167 3.21 16.34 -3.88
CA GLN A 167 3.09 17.80 -3.89
C GLN A 167 3.21 18.39 -5.30
N PHE A 168 3.88 17.70 -6.21
CA PHE A 168 4.06 18.10 -7.61
C PHE A 168 3.17 17.32 -8.58
N GLY A 169 2.15 16.63 -8.08
CA GLY A 169 1.23 15.84 -8.91
C GLY A 169 1.87 14.61 -9.58
N MET A 170 3.07 14.20 -9.14
CA MET A 170 3.76 13.04 -9.69
C MET A 170 3.26 11.74 -9.05
N ALA A 171 3.14 10.69 -9.86
CA ALA A 171 2.80 9.36 -9.34
C ALA A 171 3.87 8.84 -8.36
N ALA A 172 3.43 8.09 -7.35
CA ALA A 172 4.33 7.45 -6.40
C ALA A 172 5.27 6.46 -7.09
N TYR A 173 6.51 6.36 -6.60
CA TYR A 173 7.41 5.29 -7.00
C TYR A 173 6.85 3.94 -6.58
N LYS A 174 6.86 3.00 -7.51
CA LYS A 174 6.65 1.58 -7.20
C LYS A 174 7.99 0.95 -6.82
N VAL A 175 7.93 0.09 -5.82
CA VAL A 175 9.11 -0.69 -5.43
C VAL A 175 9.27 -1.84 -6.42
N ASP A 176 10.41 -1.89 -7.09
CA ASP A 176 10.81 -3.02 -7.92
C ASP A 176 11.79 -3.90 -7.12
N ALA A 177 11.45 -5.18 -6.97
CA ALA A 177 12.24 -6.11 -6.15
C ALA A 177 13.67 -6.30 -6.66
N GLN A 178 13.89 -6.28 -7.98
CA GLN A 178 15.22 -6.43 -8.58
C GLN A 178 16.09 -5.20 -8.30
N LEU A 179 15.50 -4.01 -8.43
CA LEU A 179 16.21 -2.76 -8.13
C LEU A 179 16.54 -2.63 -6.65
N VAL A 180 15.64 -3.10 -5.76
CA VAL A 180 15.91 -3.13 -4.31
C VAL A 180 17.08 -4.03 -3.99
N LEU A 181 17.14 -5.22 -4.57
CA LEU A 181 18.26 -6.14 -4.37
C LEU A 181 19.59 -5.56 -4.87
N ALA A 182 19.60 -4.94 -6.04
CA ALA A 182 20.79 -4.30 -6.59
C ALA A 182 21.26 -3.12 -5.73
N ALA A 183 20.33 -2.26 -5.30
CA ALA A 183 20.63 -1.12 -4.44
C ALA A 183 21.14 -1.57 -3.05
N GLN A 184 20.55 -2.62 -2.48
CA GLN A 184 20.97 -3.16 -1.20
C GLN A 184 22.36 -3.81 -1.30
N ALA A 185 22.64 -4.56 -2.38
CA ALA A 185 23.95 -5.15 -2.61
C ALA A 185 25.04 -4.07 -2.72
N HIS A 186 24.77 -2.98 -3.45
CA HIS A 186 25.69 -1.86 -3.57
C HIS A 186 25.90 -1.12 -2.24
N ALA A 187 24.81 -0.87 -1.49
CA ALA A 187 24.90 -0.22 -0.17
C ALA A 187 25.72 -1.07 0.83
N ASN A 188 25.57 -2.39 0.78
CA ASN A 188 26.32 -3.32 1.60
C ASN A 188 27.80 -3.32 1.22
N ASP A 189 28.11 -3.31 -0.08
CA ASP A 189 29.49 -3.22 -0.58
C ASP A 189 30.17 -1.93 -0.11
N MET A 190 29.48 -0.79 -0.24
CA MET A 190 29.98 0.49 0.27
C MET A 190 30.22 0.45 1.78
N ALA A 191 29.25 -0.05 2.55
CA ALA A 191 29.35 -0.09 4.01
C ALA A 191 30.48 -1.00 4.50
N CYS A 192 30.70 -2.16 3.85
CA CYS A 192 31.67 -3.13 4.28
C CYS A 192 33.11 -2.86 3.79
N ASN A 193 33.24 -2.21 2.65
CA ASN A 193 34.54 -1.89 2.06
C ASN A 193 34.98 -0.43 2.28
N ASN A 194 34.21 0.33 3.09
CA ASN A 194 34.49 1.72 3.42
C ASN A 194 34.64 2.62 2.18
N LEU A 195 33.84 2.38 1.16
CA LEU A 195 33.88 3.07 -0.14
C LEU A 195 33.08 4.39 -0.15
N PHE A 196 33.03 5.10 0.98
CA PHE A 196 32.51 6.46 1.03
C PHE A 196 33.59 7.43 0.57
N VAL A 197 33.62 7.72 -0.72
CA VAL A 197 34.49 8.73 -1.31
C VAL A 197 33.64 9.82 -1.93
#